data_4f9c13fa7d3ef92becf3c6f8b139526e
#
_entry.id   4f9c13fa7d3ef92becf3c6f8b139526e
#
_cell.length_a   1.000
_cell.length_b   1.000
_cell.length_c   1.000
_cell.angle_alpha   90.00
_cell.angle_beta   90.00
_cell.angle_gamma   90.00
#
_symmetry.space_group_name_H-M   'P 1'
#
loop_
_entity.id
_entity.type
_entity.pdbx_description
1 polymer ?
#
loop_
_entity_poly.entity_id
_entity_poly.type
_entity_poly.pdbx_seq_one_letter_code
_entity_poly.pdbx_strand_id
1 'polypeptide(L)'
;MNASKNLQAARNTVTRDTHAIDQQVNGNLFEAIVVISKRSTQLGQEIKEELNSKLEEFTTVTDSLEEVFENREQIEISKHYERQPKPHSIAIKELEEEKVYFRMPTEEELAAEAARQEEIRREREERRNRRFNRD
;
A
#
# COMPACT_ATOMS: atom_id res chain seq x y z
N MET A 1 -10.69 5.69 -8.88
CA MET A 1 -11.56 5.65 -7.68
C MET A 1 -10.78 6.30 -6.54
N ASN A 2 -11.25 7.43 -6.01
CA ASN A 2 -10.46 8.19 -5.04
C ASN A 2 -10.38 7.44 -3.72
N ALA A 3 -9.17 7.08 -3.28
CA ALA A 3 -8.87 6.47 -1.98
C ALA A 3 -9.41 7.31 -0.79
N SER A 4 -9.66 8.60 -1.02
CA SER A 4 -10.19 9.54 -0.03
C SER A 4 -11.65 9.31 0.39
N LYS A 5 -12.38 8.38 -0.22
CA LYS A 5 -13.81 8.18 0.07
C LYS A 5 -14.10 7.41 1.36
N ASN A 6 -13.12 6.77 1.97
CA ASN A 6 -13.34 5.97 3.19
C ASN A 6 -12.65 6.54 4.43
N LEU A 7 -12.77 7.86 4.63
CA LEU A 7 -12.28 8.59 5.82
C LEU A 7 -12.93 8.12 7.15
N GLN A 8 -13.91 7.22 7.10
CA GLN A 8 -14.58 6.66 8.27
C GLN A 8 -13.82 5.47 8.90
N ALA A 9 -12.72 5.02 8.28
CA ALA A 9 -11.89 3.98 8.87
C ALA A 9 -11.19 4.50 10.14
N ALA A 10 -10.94 3.60 11.10
CA ALA A 10 -10.26 3.95 12.33
C ALA A 10 -8.81 4.39 12.05
N ARG A 11 -8.42 5.53 12.63
CA ARG A 11 -7.03 6.05 12.54
C ARG A 11 -6.05 5.25 13.40
N ASN A 12 -6.54 4.72 14.52
CA ASN A 12 -5.77 3.93 15.46
C ASN A 12 -6.11 2.44 15.32
N THR A 13 -5.24 1.60 15.83
CA THR A 13 -5.52 0.16 15.94
C THR A 13 -6.68 -0.05 16.90
N VAL A 14 -7.71 -0.77 16.45
CA VAL A 14 -8.89 -1.13 17.22
C VAL A 14 -9.04 -2.65 17.23
N THR A 15 -9.64 -3.19 18.30
CA THR A 15 -10.00 -4.60 18.35
C THR A 15 -11.08 -4.87 17.32
N ARG A 16 -10.92 -5.96 16.57
CA ARG A 16 -11.83 -6.36 15.50
C ARG A 16 -12.36 -7.76 15.72
N ASP A 17 -13.55 -8.01 15.22
CA ASP A 17 -14.14 -9.34 15.18
C ASP A 17 -13.53 -10.11 14.00
N THR A 18 -12.58 -11.00 14.31
CA THR A 18 -11.91 -11.82 13.30
C THR A 18 -12.84 -12.84 12.65
N HIS A 19 -13.89 -13.27 13.38
CA HIS A 19 -14.88 -14.19 12.84
C HIS A 19 -15.77 -13.50 11.81
N ALA A 20 -16.16 -12.26 12.05
CA ALA A 20 -16.89 -11.47 11.04
C ALA A 20 -16.05 -11.23 9.77
N ILE A 21 -14.74 -11.06 9.91
CA ILE A 21 -13.82 -10.86 8.80
C ILE A 21 -13.63 -12.15 7.99
N ASP A 22 -13.48 -13.31 8.63
CA ASP A 22 -13.25 -14.58 7.91
C ASP A 22 -14.49 -15.02 7.14
N GLN A 23 -15.69 -14.73 7.65
CA GLN A 23 -16.96 -15.03 6.96
C GLN A 23 -17.07 -14.29 5.60
N GLN A 24 -16.42 -13.14 5.46
CA GLN A 24 -16.38 -12.39 4.20
C GLN A 24 -15.49 -13.08 3.14
N VAL A 25 -14.61 -14.01 3.58
CA VAL A 25 -13.63 -14.66 2.70
C VAL A 25 -13.64 -16.17 2.95
N ASN A 26 -14.67 -16.86 2.46
CA ASN A 26 -14.81 -18.33 2.50
C ASN A 26 -14.58 -18.98 3.89
N GLY A 27 -14.70 -18.24 4.98
CA GLY A 27 -14.43 -18.72 6.34
C GLY A 27 -12.95 -18.96 6.65
N ASN A 28 -12.03 -18.36 5.88
CA ASN A 28 -10.59 -18.52 6.06
C ASN A 28 -9.90 -17.18 6.38
N LEU A 29 -9.51 -17.02 7.64
CA LEU A 29 -8.84 -15.80 8.11
C LEU A 29 -7.53 -15.52 7.37
N PHE A 30 -6.77 -16.55 6.99
CA PHE A 30 -5.51 -16.34 6.26
C PHE A 30 -5.75 -15.79 4.85
N GLU A 31 -6.79 -16.24 4.17
CA GLU A 31 -7.21 -15.68 2.89
C GLU A 31 -7.66 -14.24 3.06
N ALA A 32 -8.43 -13.92 4.10
CA ALA A 32 -8.83 -12.57 4.42
C ALA A 32 -7.62 -11.64 4.62
N ILE A 33 -6.59 -12.10 5.34
CA ILE A 33 -5.35 -11.33 5.53
C ILE A 33 -4.66 -11.06 4.18
N VAL A 34 -4.60 -12.03 3.28
CA VAL A 34 -4.02 -11.85 1.94
C VAL A 34 -4.80 -10.83 1.11
N VAL A 35 -6.14 -10.92 1.13
CA VAL A 35 -7.03 -9.97 0.42
C VAL A 35 -6.82 -8.55 0.96
N ILE A 36 -6.85 -8.37 2.28
CA ILE A 36 -6.61 -7.09 2.95
C ILE A 36 -5.21 -6.54 2.61
N SER A 37 -4.18 -7.39 2.63
CA SER A 37 -2.80 -7.00 2.31
C SER A 37 -2.68 -6.49 0.88
N LYS A 38 -3.21 -7.23 -0.11
CA LYS A 38 -3.21 -6.80 -1.52
C LYS A 38 -3.97 -5.48 -1.71
N ARG A 39 -5.15 -5.35 -1.09
CA ARG A 39 -5.93 -4.11 -1.17
C ARG A 39 -5.22 -2.94 -0.49
N SER A 40 -4.62 -3.16 0.67
CA SER A 40 -3.84 -2.16 1.38
C SER A 40 -2.65 -1.64 0.55
N THR A 41 -1.98 -2.53 -0.19
CA THR A 41 -0.87 -2.16 -1.08
C THR A 41 -1.36 -1.27 -2.23
N GLN A 42 -2.50 -1.61 -2.85
CA GLN A 42 -3.13 -0.80 -3.89
C GLN A 42 -3.48 0.61 -3.37
N LEU A 43 -4.18 0.67 -2.23
CA LEU A 43 -4.55 1.94 -1.59
C LEU A 43 -3.31 2.77 -1.22
N GLY A 44 -2.26 2.12 -0.70
CA GLY A 44 -1.02 2.80 -0.36
C GLY A 44 -0.33 3.41 -1.57
N GLN A 45 -0.37 2.74 -2.72
CA GLN A 45 0.16 3.26 -3.96
C GLN A 45 -0.68 4.44 -4.49
N GLU A 46 -2.01 4.31 -4.51
CA GLU A 46 -2.93 5.37 -4.92
C GLU A 46 -2.73 6.65 -4.06
N ILE A 47 -2.65 6.50 -2.74
CA ILE A 47 -2.42 7.61 -1.81
C ILE A 47 -1.05 8.26 -2.05
N LYS A 48 -0.01 7.45 -2.29
CA LYS A 48 1.34 7.96 -2.59
C LYS A 48 1.37 8.75 -3.89
N GLU A 49 0.73 8.26 -4.93
CA GLU A 49 0.65 8.94 -6.22
C GLU A 49 -0.12 10.26 -6.11
N GLU A 50 -1.25 10.25 -5.40
CA GLU A 50 -2.06 11.46 -5.14
C GLU A 50 -1.27 12.50 -4.32
N LEU A 51 -0.57 12.06 -3.26
CA LEU A 51 0.29 12.93 -2.46
C LEU A 51 1.41 13.54 -3.28
N ASN A 52 2.13 12.72 -4.06
CA ASN A 52 3.23 13.20 -4.91
C ASN A 52 2.75 14.23 -5.92
N SER A 53 1.63 13.95 -6.60
CA SER A 53 1.03 14.90 -7.56
C SER A 53 0.70 16.23 -6.91
N LYS A 54 0.14 16.21 -5.69
CA LYS A 54 -0.17 17.45 -4.97
C LYS A 54 1.09 18.18 -4.50
N LEU A 55 2.13 17.46 -4.09
CA LEU A 55 3.39 18.08 -3.68
C LEU A 55 4.13 18.70 -4.87
N GLU A 56 4.05 18.08 -6.05
CA GLU A 56 4.64 18.63 -7.28
C GLU A 56 4.04 19.98 -7.66
N GLU A 57 2.74 20.19 -7.44
CA GLU A 57 2.07 21.49 -7.68
C GLU A 57 2.67 22.64 -6.86
N PHE A 58 3.25 22.33 -5.69
CA PHE A 58 3.84 23.30 -4.76
C PHE A 58 5.37 23.27 -4.77
N THR A 59 5.98 22.50 -5.66
CA THR A 59 7.43 22.53 -5.83
C THR A 59 7.79 23.79 -6.60
N THR A 60 7.95 24.88 -5.88
CA THR A 60 8.58 26.08 -6.43
C THR A 60 10.04 25.76 -6.67
N VAL A 61 10.47 25.87 -7.93
CA VAL A 61 11.88 25.83 -8.31
C VAL A 61 12.56 27.05 -7.69
N THR A 62 12.90 26.94 -6.43
CA THR A 62 13.72 27.94 -5.77
C THR A 62 15.16 27.51 -6.01
N ASP A 63 15.74 27.95 -7.11
CA ASP A 63 17.15 27.79 -7.49
C ASP A 63 18.09 28.68 -6.63
N SER A 64 17.63 29.07 -5.45
CA SER A 64 18.39 29.90 -4.50
C SER A 64 18.90 29.02 -3.36
N LEU A 65 20.20 28.71 -3.41
CA LEU A 65 20.93 27.93 -2.41
C LEU A 65 21.07 28.65 -1.05
N GLU A 66 20.56 29.87 -0.88
CA GLU A 66 20.82 30.67 0.31
C GLU A 66 19.70 30.75 1.34
N GLU A 67 18.46 30.39 1.01
CA GLU A 67 17.36 30.37 2.00
C GLU A 67 16.50 29.11 1.85
N VAL A 68 16.52 28.27 2.87
CA VAL A 68 15.56 27.17 3.03
C VAL A 68 14.22 27.76 3.44
N PHE A 69 13.43 28.22 2.47
CA PHE A 69 12.04 28.60 2.74
C PHE A 69 11.23 27.34 3.08
N GLU A 70 10.77 27.25 4.32
CA GLU A 70 9.76 26.28 4.71
C GLU A 70 8.49 26.53 3.88
N ASN A 71 8.19 25.62 2.95
CA ASN A 71 6.93 25.70 2.20
C ASN A 71 5.79 25.24 3.12
N ARG A 72 5.09 26.20 3.72
CA ARG A 72 3.98 25.93 4.66
C ARG A 72 2.88 25.09 4.03
N GLU A 73 2.61 25.27 2.74
CA GLU A 73 1.58 24.54 2.01
C GLU A 73 1.95 23.07 1.86
N GLN A 74 3.21 22.74 1.55
CA GLN A 74 3.69 21.36 1.53
C GLN A 74 3.60 20.70 2.90
N ILE A 75 3.92 21.43 3.97
CA ILE A 75 3.82 20.93 5.34
C ILE A 75 2.37 20.66 5.71
N GLU A 76 1.43 21.52 5.34
CA GLU A 76 0.01 21.34 5.63
C GLU A 76 -0.58 20.13 4.87
N ILE A 77 -0.22 19.97 3.60
CA ILE A 77 -0.61 18.80 2.79
C ILE A 77 -0.06 17.52 3.41
N SER A 78 1.23 17.47 3.72
CA SER A 78 1.86 16.32 4.35
C SER A 78 1.17 15.95 5.68
N LYS A 79 0.92 16.93 6.53
CA LYS A 79 0.17 16.73 7.79
C LYS A 79 -1.25 16.25 7.56
N HIS A 80 -1.92 16.69 6.49
CA HIS A 80 -3.26 16.22 6.14
C HIS A 80 -3.25 14.72 5.82
N TYR A 81 -2.31 14.26 4.97
CA TYR A 81 -2.20 12.86 4.60
C TYR A 81 -1.75 11.97 5.76
N GLU A 82 -0.85 12.46 6.62
CA GLU A 82 -0.43 11.73 7.81
C GLU A 82 -1.58 11.51 8.83
N ARG A 83 -2.54 12.42 8.88
CA ARG A 83 -3.72 12.32 9.75
C ARG A 83 -4.79 11.40 9.20
N GLN A 84 -4.71 10.98 7.95
CA GLN A 84 -5.68 10.04 7.36
C GLN A 84 -5.53 8.63 7.97
N PRO A 85 -6.60 7.82 7.91
CA PRO A 85 -6.51 6.41 8.27
C PRO A 85 -5.46 5.71 7.41
N LYS A 86 -4.74 4.76 8.01
CA LYS A 86 -3.73 3.98 7.30
C LYS A 86 -4.38 3.06 6.25
N PRO A 87 -3.70 2.75 5.13
CA PRO A 87 -4.25 1.93 4.05
C PRO A 87 -4.84 0.60 4.51
N HIS A 88 -4.20 -0.08 5.46
CA HIS A 88 -4.72 -1.33 6.01
C HIS A 88 -6.03 -1.15 6.79
N SER A 89 -6.20 -0.04 7.51
CA SER A 89 -7.46 0.24 8.22
C SER A 89 -8.59 0.51 7.23
N ILE A 90 -8.30 1.18 6.12
CA ILE A 90 -9.25 1.42 5.04
C ILE A 90 -9.61 0.09 4.37
N ALA A 91 -8.62 -0.74 4.02
CA ALA A 91 -8.84 -2.03 3.39
C ALA A 91 -9.71 -2.98 4.23
N ILE A 92 -9.49 -3.02 5.55
CA ILE A 92 -10.32 -3.81 6.45
C ILE A 92 -11.76 -3.27 6.45
N LYS A 93 -11.92 -1.95 6.52
CA LYS A 93 -13.24 -1.33 6.51
C LYS A 93 -13.99 -1.57 5.19
N GLU A 94 -13.28 -1.52 4.06
CA GLU A 94 -13.84 -1.86 2.76
C GLU A 94 -14.26 -3.33 2.69
N LEU A 95 -13.50 -4.24 3.29
CA LEU A 95 -13.87 -5.66 3.36
C LEU A 95 -15.10 -5.86 4.24
N GLU A 96 -15.16 -5.27 5.46
CA GLU A 96 -16.31 -5.32 6.36
C GLU A 96 -17.59 -4.79 5.70
N GLU A 97 -17.47 -3.82 4.79
CA GLU A 97 -18.58 -3.21 4.05
C GLU A 97 -18.89 -3.90 2.70
N GLU A 98 -18.27 -5.07 2.44
CA GLU A 98 -18.44 -5.85 1.19
C GLU A 98 -18.10 -5.05 -0.09
N LYS A 99 -17.21 -4.08 0.01
CA LYS A 99 -16.79 -3.22 -1.10
C LYS A 99 -15.57 -3.75 -1.86
N VAL A 100 -14.97 -4.83 -1.39
CA VAL A 100 -13.78 -5.44 -2.00
C VAL A 100 -14.21 -6.59 -2.88
N TYR A 101 -13.95 -6.49 -4.18
CA TYR A 101 -14.05 -7.64 -5.08
C TYR A 101 -12.71 -8.36 -5.12
N PHE A 102 -12.72 -9.65 -4.85
CA PHE A 102 -11.56 -10.52 -4.97
C PHE A 102 -11.94 -11.84 -5.67
N ARG A 103 -10.97 -12.47 -6.29
CA ARG A 103 -11.08 -13.81 -6.84
C ARG A 103 -9.83 -14.61 -6.47
N MET A 104 -10.01 -15.91 -6.35
CA MET A 104 -8.86 -16.79 -6.20
C MET A 104 -8.10 -16.86 -7.53
N PRO A 105 -6.76 -16.88 -7.49
CA PRO A 105 -5.98 -17.06 -8.70
C PRO A 105 -6.20 -18.47 -9.27
N THR A 106 -6.11 -18.59 -10.59
CA THR A 106 -6.14 -19.89 -11.28
C THR A 106 -4.82 -20.64 -11.06
N GLU A 107 -4.83 -21.96 -11.28
CA GLU A 107 -3.60 -22.77 -11.18
C GLU A 107 -2.50 -22.28 -12.14
N GLU A 108 -2.88 -21.80 -13.31
CA GLU A 108 -1.94 -21.22 -14.30
C GLU A 108 -1.31 -19.92 -13.78
N GLU A 109 -2.10 -19.06 -13.16
CA GLU A 109 -1.61 -17.81 -12.55
C GLU A 109 -0.67 -18.08 -11.37
N LEU A 110 -0.98 -19.07 -10.54
CA LEU A 110 -0.12 -19.51 -9.43
C LEU A 110 1.21 -20.08 -9.94
N ALA A 111 1.19 -20.89 -10.99
CA ALA A 111 2.38 -21.43 -11.61
C ALA A 111 3.25 -20.32 -12.25
N ALA A 112 2.63 -19.36 -12.92
CA ALA A 112 3.33 -18.21 -13.50
C ALA A 112 3.95 -17.32 -12.43
N GLU A 113 3.24 -17.09 -11.32
CA GLU A 113 3.77 -16.30 -10.19
C GLU A 113 4.95 -17.01 -9.50
N ALA A 114 4.84 -18.32 -9.30
CA ALA A 114 5.92 -19.14 -8.74
C ALA A 114 7.18 -19.10 -9.63
N ALA A 115 7.02 -19.26 -10.95
CA ALA A 115 8.13 -19.15 -11.89
C ALA A 115 8.81 -17.78 -11.84
N ARG A 116 8.03 -16.69 -11.80
CA ARG A 116 8.56 -15.32 -11.68
C ARG A 116 9.31 -15.09 -10.36
N GLN A 117 8.79 -15.62 -9.26
CA GLN A 117 9.47 -15.52 -7.96
C GLN A 117 10.79 -16.29 -7.94
N GLU A 118 10.84 -17.45 -8.61
CA GLU A 118 12.06 -18.25 -8.72
C GLU A 118 13.12 -17.54 -9.57
N GLU A 119 12.73 -16.88 -10.65
CA GLU A 119 13.62 -16.05 -11.47
C GLU A 119 14.22 -14.89 -10.67
N ILE A 120 13.36 -14.14 -9.95
CA ILE A 120 13.83 -13.04 -9.08
C ILE A 120 14.79 -13.56 -7.99
N ARG A 121 14.52 -14.74 -7.43
CA ARG A 121 15.40 -15.36 -6.45
C ARG A 121 16.77 -15.67 -7.05
N ARG A 122 16.81 -16.28 -8.25
CA ARG A 122 18.04 -16.58 -8.97
C ARG A 122 18.85 -15.32 -9.27
N GLU A 123 18.20 -14.27 -9.78
CA GLU A 123 18.88 -13.00 -10.03
C GLU A 123 19.46 -12.37 -8.75
N ARG A 124 18.75 -12.43 -7.63
CA ARG A 124 19.25 -11.93 -6.34
C ARG A 124 20.46 -12.72 -5.84
N GLU A 125 20.45 -14.04 -6.00
CA GLU A 125 21.55 -14.91 -5.65
C GLU A 125 22.80 -14.62 -6.52
N GLU A 126 22.61 -14.45 -7.83
CA GLU A 126 23.69 -14.08 -8.74
C GLU A 126 24.29 -12.70 -8.39
N ARG A 127 23.45 -11.71 -8.12
CA ARG A 127 23.91 -10.37 -7.70
C ARG A 127 24.69 -10.44 -6.39
N ARG A 128 24.25 -11.27 -5.44
CA ARG A 128 24.96 -11.51 -4.18
C ARG A 128 26.32 -12.16 -4.41
N ASN A 129 26.39 -13.19 -5.24
CA ASN A 129 27.62 -13.90 -5.55
C ASN A 129 28.61 -13.00 -6.32
N ARG A 130 28.15 -12.15 -7.24
CA ARG A 130 29.00 -11.18 -7.94
C ARG A 130 29.57 -10.11 -7.01
N ARG A 131 28.87 -9.74 -5.94
CA ARG A 131 29.42 -8.81 -4.93
C ARG A 131 30.48 -9.49 -4.08
N PHE A 132 30.23 -10.72 -3.67
CA PHE A 132 31.18 -11.50 -2.85
C PHE A 132 32.51 -11.83 -3.58
N ASN A 133 32.48 -12.02 -4.91
CA ASN A 133 33.68 -12.32 -5.71
C ASN A 133 34.46 -11.06 -6.17
N ARG A 134 34.06 -9.86 -5.76
CA ARG A 134 34.70 -8.59 -6.11
C ARG A 134 35.62 -8.05 -5.01
N ASP A 135 35.52 -8.60 -3.82
CA ASP A 135 36.37 -8.35 -2.65
C ASP A 135 37.44 -9.46 -2.52
#